data_14a674f657dd93daed004cf5347acffe
#
_entry.id   14a674f657dd93daed004cf5347acffe
#
_cell.length_a   1.000
_cell.length_b   1.000
_cell.length_c   1.000
_cell.angle_alpha   90.00
_cell.angle_beta   90.00
_cell.angle_gamma   90.00
#
_symmetry.space_group_name_H-M   'P 1'
#
loop_
_entity.id
_entity.type
_entity.pdbx_description
1 polymer ?
#
loop_
_entity_poly.entity_id
_entity_poly.type
_entity_poly.pdbx_seq_one_letter_code
_entity_poly.pdbx_strand_id
1 'polypeptide(L)'
;MSVIDNIRLTFLYIEFYSMGKTWVYPESYIPYNIFRYIVKGKAEFCIDGEEIIVKENQIVYIPQGCRMSCRALSESFEFYSLRFTTSVFYEGEDVLKEYYGIPRIIENEGEDYYFKEICKWVKKDSWVKKCFVRGYLDLLIGTLSMRVNKFDKNTGKVTEKNENPVLKIAKRKEQIDSRVQLVAEYVVLHPREKYTPQKMAEMVELSKQRFSSLFKANMGKSPMEYVREIRLTTAARALLVSNKNINDIAYECGYEDANYFIREFKSAFGFTPNQYRKIARE
;
A
#
# COMPACT_ATOMS: atom_id res chain seq x y z
N MET A 1 -3.13 -16.27 -18.57
CA MET A 1 -3.59 -15.20 -17.67
C MET A 1 -2.36 -14.51 -17.12
N SER A 2 -2.17 -13.22 -17.39
CA SER A 2 -0.99 -12.47 -16.92
C SER A 2 -1.08 -12.27 -15.38
N VAL A 3 0.05 -12.28 -14.67
CA VAL A 3 0.12 -11.94 -13.22
C VAL A 3 -0.51 -10.56 -12.96
N ILE A 4 -0.55 -9.74 -13.98
CA ILE A 4 -1.09 -8.38 -14.03
C ILE A 4 -2.62 -8.36 -13.90
N ASP A 5 -3.31 -9.36 -14.46
CA ASP A 5 -4.77 -9.50 -14.36
C ASP A 5 -5.24 -9.78 -12.92
N ASN A 6 -4.30 -10.00 -11.99
CA ASN A 6 -4.54 -10.38 -10.61
C ASN A 6 -4.07 -9.34 -9.57
N ILE A 7 -3.70 -8.11 -9.98
CA ILE A 7 -3.40 -7.06 -8.99
C ILE A 7 -4.70 -6.72 -8.24
N ARG A 8 -4.77 -7.13 -6.99
CA ARG A 8 -5.90 -6.79 -6.10
C ARG A 8 -5.52 -5.61 -5.24
N LEU A 9 -6.39 -4.61 -5.24
CA LEU A 9 -6.29 -3.48 -4.33
C LEU A 9 -7.06 -3.81 -3.05
N THR A 10 -6.44 -3.60 -1.91
CA THR A 10 -7.08 -3.77 -0.61
C THR A 10 -7.16 -2.43 0.09
N PHE A 11 -8.37 -1.89 0.19
CA PHE A 11 -8.65 -0.71 0.98
C PHE A 11 -8.30 -0.93 2.45
N LEU A 12 -7.65 0.03 3.07
CA LEU A 12 -7.31 0.01 4.49
C LEU A 12 -8.11 1.06 5.27
N TYR A 13 -8.03 2.31 4.83
CA TYR A 13 -8.55 3.43 5.60
C TYR A 13 -8.71 4.67 4.73
N ILE A 14 -9.68 5.52 5.04
CA ILE A 14 -9.82 6.89 4.54
C ILE A 14 -10.36 7.78 5.63
N GLU A 15 -9.83 9.00 5.73
CA GLU A 15 -10.38 10.04 6.59
C GLU A 15 -10.07 11.42 6.02
N PHE A 16 -10.89 12.38 6.40
CA PHE A 16 -10.67 13.80 6.14
C PHE A 16 -10.00 14.43 7.37
N TYR A 17 -8.95 15.20 7.13
CA TYR A 17 -8.17 15.89 8.14
C TYR A 17 -8.21 17.39 7.90
N SER A 18 -8.33 18.16 8.98
CA SER A 18 -8.18 19.62 8.99
C SER A 18 -7.11 19.98 10.03
N MET A 19 -5.98 20.50 9.56
CA MET A 19 -4.78 20.75 10.34
C MET A 19 -4.43 22.23 10.32
N GLY A 20 -3.87 22.72 11.43
CA GLY A 20 -3.34 24.09 11.54
C GLY A 20 -1.90 24.21 11.03
N LYS A 21 -1.39 25.44 10.98
CA LYS A 21 -0.04 25.79 10.49
C LYS A 21 1.10 25.08 11.21
N THR A 22 0.92 24.73 12.47
CA THR A 22 1.97 24.07 13.29
C THR A 22 2.02 22.56 13.08
N TRP A 23 1.13 22.03 12.25
CA TRP A 23 1.08 20.57 12.06
C TRP A 23 2.30 20.06 11.32
N VAL A 24 2.91 19.03 11.91
CA VAL A 24 4.05 18.30 11.38
C VAL A 24 3.77 16.81 11.53
N TYR A 25 3.93 16.06 10.45
CA TYR A 25 4.02 14.61 10.49
C TYR A 25 5.51 14.23 10.48
N PRO A 26 6.05 13.63 11.55
CA PRO A 26 7.48 13.32 11.63
C PRO A 26 7.87 12.24 10.61
N GLU A 27 9.16 12.19 10.27
CA GLU A 27 9.65 11.16 9.35
C GLU A 27 9.29 9.76 9.85
N SER A 28 8.62 9.01 9.00
CA SER A 28 8.08 7.70 9.32
C SER A 28 8.16 6.77 8.12
N TYR A 29 8.37 5.49 8.38
CA TYR A 29 8.22 4.46 7.37
C TYR A 29 6.74 4.24 7.03
N ILE A 30 6.38 4.23 5.75
CA ILE A 30 5.01 4.10 5.27
C ILE A 30 4.76 2.67 4.77
N PRO A 31 3.97 1.86 5.51
CA PRO A 31 3.79 0.43 5.19
C PRO A 31 2.71 0.14 4.15
N TYR A 32 2.09 1.15 3.58
CA TYR A 32 0.99 1.06 2.63
C TYR A 32 1.09 2.20 1.60
N ASN A 33 0.36 2.08 0.51
CA ASN A 33 0.20 3.18 -0.44
C ASN A 33 -0.77 4.22 0.12
N ILE A 34 -0.47 5.49 -0.12
CA ILE A 34 -1.37 6.60 0.26
C ILE A 34 -1.63 7.48 -0.95
N PHE A 35 -2.91 7.81 -1.19
CA PHE A 35 -3.28 9.01 -1.91
C PHE A 35 -3.77 10.06 -0.92
N ARG A 36 -3.22 11.28 -1.01
CA ARG A 36 -3.78 12.45 -0.32
C ARG A 36 -4.29 13.44 -1.34
N TYR A 37 -5.59 13.70 -1.30
CA TYR A 37 -6.21 14.79 -2.05
C TYR A 37 -6.23 16.03 -1.17
N ILE A 38 -5.57 17.11 -1.62
CA ILE A 38 -5.47 18.38 -0.90
C ILE A 38 -6.69 19.23 -1.21
N VAL A 39 -7.54 19.42 -0.21
CA VAL A 39 -8.79 20.19 -0.31
C VAL A 39 -8.52 21.69 -0.13
N LYS A 40 -7.57 22.04 0.76
CA LYS A 40 -7.23 23.42 1.06
C LYS A 40 -5.80 23.56 1.54
N GLY A 41 -5.17 24.68 1.16
CA GLY A 41 -3.85 25.04 1.64
C GLY A 41 -2.72 24.34 0.89
N LYS A 42 -1.55 24.33 1.52
CA LYS A 42 -0.32 23.74 0.97
C LYS A 42 0.51 23.10 2.07
N ALA A 43 1.28 22.09 1.71
CA ALA A 43 2.21 21.42 2.60
C ALA A 43 3.47 20.99 1.84
N GLU A 44 4.55 20.87 2.58
CA GLU A 44 5.80 20.28 2.13
C GLU A 44 5.85 18.81 2.56
N PHE A 45 6.17 17.96 1.62
CA PHE A 45 6.42 16.54 1.84
C PHE A 45 7.88 16.26 1.54
N CYS A 46 8.54 15.48 2.39
CA CYS A 46 9.83 14.87 2.08
C CYS A 46 9.59 13.36 1.96
N ILE A 47 9.79 12.79 0.77
CA ILE A 47 9.56 11.38 0.47
C ILE A 47 10.88 10.79 -0.02
N ASP A 48 11.49 9.88 0.76
CA ASP A 48 12.81 9.29 0.49
C ASP A 48 13.90 10.35 0.23
N GLY A 49 13.83 11.49 0.94
CA GLY A 49 14.75 12.62 0.80
C GLY A 49 14.41 13.60 -0.32
N GLU A 50 13.40 13.33 -1.14
CA GLU A 50 12.91 14.26 -2.15
C GLU A 50 11.87 15.22 -1.53
N GLU A 51 12.17 16.52 -1.54
CA GLU A 51 11.25 17.55 -1.06
C GLU A 51 10.30 18.00 -2.19
N ILE A 52 9.01 17.92 -1.92
CA ILE A 52 7.95 18.36 -2.85
C ILE A 52 6.95 19.25 -2.13
N ILE A 53 6.45 20.27 -2.80
CA ILE A 53 5.35 21.12 -2.30
C ILE A 53 4.07 20.75 -3.02
N VAL A 54 3.06 20.38 -2.23
CA VAL A 54 1.73 20.02 -2.71
C VAL A 54 0.75 21.12 -2.33
N LYS A 55 -0.14 21.47 -3.26
CA LYS A 55 -1.09 22.60 -3.16
C LYS A 55 -2.53 22.11 -3.20
N GLU A 56 -3.43 23.02 -2.92
CA GLU A 56 -4.86 22.84 -3.11
C GLU A 56 -5.19 22.28 -4.50
N ASN A 57 -6.19 21.41 -4.55
CA ASN A 57 -6.64 20.70 -5.75
C ASN A 57 -5.62 19.74 -6.38
N GLN A 58 -4.60 19.30 -5.62
CA GLN A 58 -3.65 18.30 -6.06
C GLN A 58 -3.84 16.97 -5.29
N ILE A 59 -3.49 15.88 -5.93
CA ILE A 59 -3.39 14.55 -5.33
C ILE A 59 -1.91 14.21 -5.24
N VAL A 60 -1.42 13.90 -4.04
CA VAL A 60 -0.07 13.37 -3.85
C VAL A 60 -0.13 11.87 -3.62
N TYR A 61 0.70 11.14 -4.36
CA TYR A 61 0.91 9.73 -4.20
C TYR A 61 2.16 9.46 -3.36
N ILE A 62 2.00 8.68 -2.30
CA ILE A 62 3.04 8.26 -1.37
C ILE A 62 3.10 6.73 -1.42
N PRO A 63 4.19 6.12 -1.93
CA PRO A 63 4.25 4.69 -2.12
C PRO A 63 4.49 3.93 -0.83
N GLN A 64 4.07 2.69 -0.82
CA GLN A 64 4.42 1.73 0.22
C GLN A 64 5.93 1.53 0.27
N GLY A 65 6.48 1.49 1.48
CA GLY A 65 7.90 1.21 1.71
C GLY A 65 8.79 2.45 1.79
N CYS A 66 8.28 3.65 1.48
CA CYS A 66 9.05 4.89 1.55
C CYS A 66 9.18 5.42 3.00
N ARG A 67 10.14 6.33 3.21
CA ARG A 67 10.19 7.21 4.37
C ARG A 67 9.54 8.54 4.00
N MET A 68 8.63 9.01 4.83
CA MET A 68 7.90 10.25 4.55
C MET A 68 7.79 11.11 5.81
N SER A 69 8.04 12.41 5.65
CA SER A 69 7.61 13.46 6.57
C SER A 69 6.76 14.49 5.83
N CYS A 70 5.98 15.26 6.58
CA CYS A 70 5.14 16.31 6.01
C CYS A 70 4.96 17.44 7.02
N ARG A 71 4.94 18.70 6.54
CA ARG A 71 4.61 19.88 7.36
C ARG A 71 3.65 20.80 6.62
N ALA A 72 2.69 21.37 7.33
CA ALA A 72 1.82 22.40 6.79
C ALA A 72 2.61 23.69 6.52
N LEU A 73 2.30 24.33 5.39
CA LEU A 73 2.88 25.64 5.01
C LEU A 73 1.85 26.77 5.02
N SER A 74 0.57 26.45 5.25
CA SER A 74 -0.55 27.40 5.31
C SER A 74 -1.25 27.37 6.66
N GLU A 75 -2.01 28.41 7.00
CA GLU A 75 -2.76 28.53 8.26
C GLU A 75 -3.79 27.40 8.44
N SER A 76 -4.36 26.93 7.32
CA SER A 76 -5.23 25.75 7.26
C SER A 76 -4.71 24.81 6.20
N PHE A 77 -4.62 23.52 6.53
CA PHE A 77 -4.24 22.45 5.61
C PHE A 77 -5.24 21.31 5.72
N GLU A 78 -6.08 21.15 4.70
CA GLU A 78 -7.18 20.17 4.71
C GLU A 78 -7.00 19.15 3.58
N PHE A 79 -7.16 17.88 3.91
CA PHE A 79 -6.95 16.80 2.95
C PHE A 79 -7.70 15.53 3.30
N TYR A 80 -8.05 14.75 2.27
CA TYR A 80 -8.40 13.35 2.43
C TYR A 80 -7.12 12.50 2.39
N SER A 81 -7.03 11.49 3.27
CA SER A 81 -5.94 10.50 3.27
C SER A 81 -6.53 9.10 3.05
N LEU A 82 -6.34 8.58 1.85
CA LEU A 82 -6.77 7.24 1.44
C LEU A 82 -5.58 6.28 1.48
N ARG A 83 -5.70 5.21 2.24
CA ARG A 83 -4.66 4.20 2.45
C ARG A 83 -5.10 2.84 1.92
N PHE A 84 -4.22 2.17 1.20
CA PHE A 84 -4.51 0.86 0.60
C PHE A 84 -3.21 0.08 0.35
N THR A 85 -3.35 -1.23 0.12
CA THR A 85 -2.23 -2.09 -0.30
C THR A 85 -2.55 -2.74 -1.63
N THR A 86 -1.49 -3.17 -2.31
CA THR A 86 -1.58 -4.03 -3.50
C THR A 86 -1.26 -5.47 -3.12
N SER A 87 -1.85 -6.45 -3.80
CA SER A 87 -1.57 -7.88 -3.57
C SER A 87 -0.20 -8.31 -4.11
N VAL A 88 0.40 -7.50 -4.93
CA VAL A 88 1.72 -7.77 -5.51
C VAL A 88 2.75 -6.91 -4.79
N PHE A 89 3.64 -7.57 -4.05
CA PHE A 89 4.86 -6.93 -3.57
C PHE A 89 5.82 -6.87 -4.75
N TYR A 90 6.03 -5.68 -5.25
CA TYR A 90 6.96 -5.44 -6.34
C TYR A 90 8.33 -5.11 -5.71
N GLU A 91 9.33 -5.96 -5.98
CA GLU A 91 10.67 -5.77 -5.42
C GLU A 91 11.29 -4.46 -5.89
N GLY A 92 11.46 -3.53 -4.93
CA GLY A 92 12.22 -2.30 -5.14
C GLY A 92 11.58 -1.29 -6.09
N GLU A 93 10.41 -1.57 -6.68
CA GLU A 93 9.74 -0.69 -7.63
C GLU A 93 8.28 -0.45 -7.22
N ASP A 94 7.81 0.75 -7.49
CA ASP A 94 6.48 1.23 -7.17
C ASP A 94 5.47 0.76 -8.24
N VAL A 95 4.63 -0.23 -7.91
CA VAL A 95 3.63 -0.81 -8.83
C VAL A 95 2.72 0.25 -9.45
N LEU A 96 2.33 1.27 -8.70
CA LEU A 96 1.44 2.30 -9.22
C LEU A 96 2.17 3.22 -10.20
N LYS A 97 3.42 3.54 -9.93
CA LYS A 97 4.25 4.33 -10.84
C LYS A 97 4.64 3.53 -12.08
N GLU A 98 5.18 2.32 -11.88
CA GLU A 98 5.78 1.53 -12.97
C GLU A 98 4.72 0.86 -13.86
N TYR A 99 3.60 0.41 -13.27
CA TYR A 99 2.55 -0.27 -14.02
C TYR A 99 1.41 0.66 -14.45
N TYR A 100 0.90 1.47 -13.51
CA TYR A 100 -0.21 2.38 -13.79
C TYR A 100 0.25 3.76 -14.27
N GLY A 101 1.56 4.04 -14.27
CA GLY A 101 2.12 5.32 -14.71
C GLY A 101 1.80 6.50 -13.77
N ILE A 102 1.36 6.25 -12.57
CA ILE A 102 0.88 7.28 -11.64
C ILE A 102 2.07 8.08 -11.06
N PRO A 103 2.16 9.40 -11.34
CA PRO A 103 3.24 10.24 -10.81
C PRO A 103 3.02 10.61 -9.34
N ARG A 104 4.04 11.23 -8.73
CA ARG A 104 4.00 11.70 -7.34
C ARG A 104 2.91 12.74 -7.08
N ILE A 105 2.75 13.69 -7.99
CA ILE A 105 1.77 14.78 -7.91
C ILE A 105 0.89 14.73 -9.14
N ILE A 106 -0.40 14.86 -8.93
CA ILE A 106 -1.42 14.83 -9.97
C ILE A 106 -2.38 16.00 -9.72
N GLU A 107 -2.66 16.79 -10.74
CA GLU A 107 -3.74 17.77 -10.68
C GLU A 107 -5.09 17.03 -10.62
N ASN A 108 -5.98 17.44 -9.74
CA ASN A 108 -7.32 16.88 -9.67
C ASN A 108 -8.18 17.44 -10.80
N GLU A 109 -8.84 16.58 -11.56
CA GLU A 109 -9.78 16.90 -12.63
C GLU A 109 -11.14 16.23 -12.41
N GLY A 110 -11.52 16.03 -11.13
CA GLY A 110 -12.77 15.40 -10.71
C GLY A 110 -12.60 14.10 -9.89
N GLU A 111 -11.36 13.65 -9.67
CA GLU A 111 -11.09 12.45 -8.90
C GLU A 111 -11.38 12.62 -7.40
N ASP A 112 -11.50 13.84 -6.90
CA ASP A 112 -11.98 14.17 -5.56
C ASP A 112 -13.36 13.55 -5.25
N TYR A 113 -14.17 13.32 -6.28
CA TYR A 113 -15.42 12.57 -6.18
C TYR A 113 -15.22 11.19 -5.56
N TYR A 114 -14.21 10.45 -5.98
CA TYR A 114 -13.93 9.11 -5.45
C TYR A 114 -13.51 9.14 -3.98
N PHE A 115 -12.70 10.11 -3.56
CA PHE A 115 -12.34 10.28 -2.14
C PHE A 115 -13.57 10.54 -1.27
N LYS A 116 -14.45 11.42 -1.73
CA LYS A 116 -15.68 11.78 -1.04
C LYS A 116 -16.63 10.58 -0.92
N GLU A 117 -16.84 9.83 -2.02
CA GLU A 117 -17.71 8.67 -2.02
C GLU A 117 -17.15 7.52 -1.19
N ILE A 118 -15.84 7.22 -1.27
CA ILE A 118 -15.23 6.22 -0.39
C ILE A 118 -15.43 6.61 1.08
N CYS A 119 -15.15 7.87 1.45
CA CYS A 119 -15.31 8.36 2.82
C CYS A 119 -16.76 8.25 3.31
N LYS A 120 -17.72 8.56 2.45
CA LYS A 120 -19.16 8.45 2.72
C LYS A 120 -19.58 6.98 2.92
N TRP A 121 -19.13 6.06 2.05
CA TRP A 121 -19.49 4.65 2.14
C TRP A 121 -18.85 3.94 3.34
N VAL A 122 -17.65 4.31 3.73
CA VAL A 122 -17.00 3.77 4.95
C VAL A 122 -17.83 4.05 6.21
N LYS A 123 -18.49 5.22 6.27
CA LYS A 123 -19.31 5.65 7.42
C LYS A 123 -20.72 5.03 7.42
N LYS A 124 -21.16 4.43 6.31
CA LYS A 124 -22.48 3.77 6.24
C LYS A 124 -22.46 2.42 6.95
N ASP A 125 -23.52 2.12 7.66
CA ASP A 125 -23.81 0.77 8.14
C ASP A 125 -24.56 0.00 7.06
N SER A 126 -23.81 -0.70 6.19
CA SER A 126 -24.36 -1.44 5.06
C SER A 126 -23.50 -2.65 4.75
N TRP A 127 -24.15 -3.79 4.51
CA TRP A 127 -23.46 -5.03 4.12
C TRP A 127 -22.76 -4.93 2.77
N VAL A 128 -23.22 -4.06 1.86
CA VAL A 128 -22.62 -3.83 0.53
C VAL A 128 -21.51 -2.79 0.55
N LYS A 129 -21.22 -2.12 1.68
CA LYS A 129 -20.23 -1.03 1.73
C LYS A 129 -18.85 -1.45 1.21
N LYS A 130 -18.43 -2.69 1.49
CA LYS A 130 -17.13 -3.20 1.01
C LYS A 130 -17.04 -3.24 -0.51
N CYS A 131 -18.15 -3.54 -1.20
CA CYS A 131 -18.21 -3.55 -2.66
C CYS A 131 -18.04 -2.15 -3.23
N PHE A 132 -18.77 -1.16 -2.67
CA PHE A 132 -18.68 0.24 -3.12
C PHE A 132 -17.30 0.84 -2.85
N VAL A 133 -16.77 0.66 -1.63
CA VAL A 133 -15.44 1.17 -1.25
C VAL A 133 -14.37 0.62 -2.17
N ARG A 134 -14.40 -0.68 -2.45
CA ARG A 134 -13.47 -1.32 -3.38
C ARG A 134 -13.66 -0.83 -4.81
N GLY A 135 -14.91 -0.78 -5.29
CA GLY A 135 -15.22 -0.32 -6.65
C GLY A 135 -14.74 1.12 -6.90
N TYR A 136 -14.97 2.04 -5.95
CA TYR A 136 -14.48 3.41 -6.06
C TYR A 136 -12.95 3.51 -6.00
N LEU A 137 -12.27 2.67 -5.21
CA LEU A 137 -10.81 2.61 -5.19
C LEU A 137 -10.25 2.13 -6.54
N ASP A 138 -10.83 1.07 -7.09
CA ASP A 138 -10.45 0.52 -8.40
C ASP A 138 -10.69 1.59 -9.51
N LEU A 139 -11.83 2.29 -9.48
CA LEU A 139 -12.15 3.37 -10.41
C LEU A 139 -11.20 4.55 -10.29
N LEU A 140 -10.86 4.98 -9.07
CA LEU A 140 -9.89 6.07 -8.84
C LEU A 140 -8.55 5.75 -9.52
N ILE A 141 -8.00 4.58 -9.28
CA ILE A 141 -6.70 4.18 -9.86
C ILE A 141 -6.81 4.05 -11.38
N GLY A 142 -7.88 3.45 -11.88
CA GLY A 142 -8.14 3.35 -13.32
C GLY A 142 -8.24 4.72 -14.00
N THR A 143 -9.00 5.65 -13.41
CA THR A 143 -9.18 7.03 -13.94
C THR A 143 -7.85 7.77 -13.94
N LEU A 144 -7.10 7.75 -12.82
CA LEU A 144 -5.78 8.37 -12.74
C LEU A 144 -4.83 7.79 -13.78
N SER A 145 -4.78 6.46 -13.92
CA SER A 145 -3.92 5.80 -14.90
C SER A 145 -4.28 6.17 -16.34
N MET A 146 -5.56 6.15 -16.70
CA MET A 146 -6.01 6.54 -18.05
C MET A 146 -5.65 7.98 -18.39
N ARG A 147 -5.74 8.89 -17.42
CA ARG A 147 -5.47 10.30 -17.64
C ARG A 147 -3.99 10.60 -17.81
N VAL A 148 -3.13 10.00 -17.03
CA VAL A 148 -1.68 10.23 -17.10
C VAL A 148 -1.01 9.52 -18.27
N ASN A 149 -1.57 8.39 -18.70
CA ASN A 149 -1.14 7.65 -19.88
C ASN A 149 -2.03 8.05 -21.06
N LYS A 150 -1.85 9.24 -21.64
CA LYS A 150 -2.69 9.75 -22.75
C LYS A 150 -2.93 8.68 -23.81
N PHE A 151 -4.14 8.11 -23.81
CA PHE A 151 -4.61 7.23 -24.87
C PHE A 151 -4.87 8.07 -26.13
N ASP A 152 -4.20 7.77 -27.23
CA ASP A 152 -4.61 8.31 -28.51
C ASP A 152 -5.97 7.66 -28.90
N LYS A 153 -7.01 8.48 -28.86
CA LYS A 153 -8.39 8.07 -29.15
C LYS A 153 -8.57 7.53 -30.59
N ASN A 154 -7.64 7.84 -31.50
CA ASN A 154 -7.75 7.46 -32.92
C ASN A 154 -7.03 6.15 -33.24
N THR A 155 -6.00 5.78 -32.50
CA THR A 155 -5.21 4.57 -32.79
C THR A 155 -5.41 3.45 -31.77
N GLY A 156 -6.04 3.73 -30.61
CA GLY A 156 -6.16 2.77 -29.51
C GLY A 156 -4.81 2.39 -28.88
N LYS A 157 -3.73 3.11 -29.24
CA LYS A 157 -2.38 2.89 -28.73
C LYS A 157 -2.00 4.00 -27.76
N VAL A 158 -1.24 3.63 -26.73
CA VAL A 158 -0.58 4.60 -25.85
C VAL A 158 0.43 5.37 -26.69
N THR A 159 0.29 6.70 -26.77
CA THR A 159 1.25 7.53 -27.53
C THR A 159 2.63 7.44 -26.88
N GLU A 160 3.61 7.09 -27.71
CA GLU A 160 5.00 6.86 -27.36
C GLU A 160 5.62 8.03 -26.57
N LYS A 161 5.91 7.78 -25.30
CA LYS A 161 7.17 8.21 -24.67
C LYS A 161 7.60 7.26 -23.53
N ASN A 162 6.79 6.27 -23.20
CA ASN A 162 7.25 5.16 -22.38
C ASN A 162 6.97 3.86 -23.15
N GLU A 163 7.97 3.05 -23.39
CA GLU A 163 7.78 1.65 -23.77
C GLU A 163 6.69 1.09 -22.87
N ASN A 164 5.66 0.50 -23.47
CA ASN A 164 4.50 -0.03 -22.80
C ASN A 164 4.94 -0.71 -21.49
N PRO A 165 4.56 -0.20 -20.29
CA PRO A 165 5.03 -0.77 -19.02
C PRO A 165 4.73 -2.27 -18.96
N VAL A 166 3.64 -2.72 -19.58
CA VAL A 166 3.29 -4.13 -19.74
C VAL A 166 4.38 -4.89 -20.50
N LEU A 167 4.98 -4.30 -21.55
CA LEU A 167 6.07 -4.94 -22.30
C LEU A 167 7.41 -4.88 -21.54
N LYS A 168 7.68 -3.81 -20.77
CA LYS A 168 8.86 -3.77 -19.88
C LYS A 168 8.76 -4.79 -18.77
N ILE A 169 7.58 -4.88 -18.13
CA ILE A 169 7.30 -5.87 -17.09
C ILE A 169 7.30 -7.28 -17.69
N ALA A 170 6.70 -7.49 -18.85
CA ALA A 170 6.72 -8.79 -19.54
C ALA A 170 8.12 -9.20 -20.04
N LYS A 171 8.97 -8.24 -20.42
CA LYS A 171 10.38 -8.51 -20.80
C LYS A 171 11.30 -8.72 -19.59
N ARG A 172 10.97 -8.17 -18.42
CA ARG A 172 11.73 -8.35 -17.16
C ARG A 172 11.26 -9.54 -16.32
N LYS A 173 10.09 -10.08 -16.57
CA LYS A 173 9.58 -11.24 -15.83
C LYS A 173 9.92 -12.53 -16.56
N GLU A 174 10.92 -13.20 -16.08
CA GLU A 174 10.76 -14.63 -15.83
C GLU A 174 9.49 -14.75 -14.94
N GLN A 175 8.48 -15.48 -15.41
CA GLN A 175 7.22 -15.71 -14.67
C GLN A 175 7.57 -16.13 -13.25
N ILE A 176 6.99 -15.45 -12.25
CA ILE A 176 7.10 -15.92 -10.86
C ILE A 176 6.66 -17.38 -10.87
N ASP A 177 7.50 -18.23 -10.36
CA ASP A 177 7.21 -19.66 -10.30
C ASP A 177 5.87 -19.84 -9.58
N SER A 178 4.94 -20.55 -10.20
CA SER A 178 3.56 -20.72 -9.69
C SER A 178 3.52 -21.32 -8.28
N ARG A 179 4.53 -22.09 -7.91
CA ARG A 179 4.70 -22.66 -6.56
C ARG A 179 5.02 -21.57 -5.54
N VAL A 180 5.89 -20.62 -5.90
CA VAL A 180 6.21 -19.46 -5.04
C VAL A 180 4.97 -18.58 -4.88
N GLN A 181 4.25 -18.33 -5.97
CA GLN A 181 3.03 -17.54 -5.94
C GLN A 181 1.97 -18.17 -5.04
N LEU A 182 1.73 -19.47 -5.16
CA LEU A 182 0.77 -20.20 -4.34
C LEU A 182 1.07 -20.06 -2.85
N VAL A 183 2.34 -20.26 -2.45
CA VAL A 183 2.74 -20.13 -1.04
C VAL A 183 2.63 -18.68 -0.57
N ALA A 184 3.03 -17.71 -1.39
CA ALA A 184 2.94 -16.29 -1.04
C ALA A 184 1.48 -15.86 -0.83
N GLU A 185 0.56 -16.25 -1.70
CA GLU A 185 -0.88 -15.99 -1.56
C GLU A 185 -1.45 -16.66 -0.30
N TYR A 186 -1.05 -17.89 -0.03
CA TYR A 186 -1.48 -18.60 1.17
C TYR A 186 -1.06 -17.89 2.45
N VAL A 187 0.18 -17.40 2.53
CA VAL A 187 0.67 -16.60 3.68
C VAL A 187 -0.15 -15.32 3.88
N VAL A 188 -0.49 -14.63 2.80
CA VAL A 188 -1.32 -13.40 2.87
C VAL A 188 -2.71 -13.69 3.44
N LEU A 189 -3.30 -14.81 3.06
CA LEU A 189 -4.64 -15.21 3.51
C LEU A 189 -4.65 -15.77 4.94
N HIS A 190 -3.53 -16.38 5.36
CA HIS A 190 -3.42 -17.09 6.63
C HIS A 190 -2.23 -16.61 7.50
N PRO A 191 -2.08 -15.31 7.81
CA PRO A 191 -0.90 -14.76 8.49
C PRO A 191 -0.68 -15.34 9.90
N ARG A 192 -1.76 -15.84 10.52
CA ARG A 192 -1.73 -16.41 11.87
C ARG A 192 -1.07 -17.80 11.96
N GLU A 193 -1.00 -18.53 10.85
CA GLU A 193 -0.44 -19.88 10.88
C GLU A 193 1.05 -19.92 11.23
N LYS A 194 1.48 -21.05 11.80
CA LYS A 194 2.89 -21.30 12.08
C LYS A 194 3.60 -21.71 10.80
N TYR A 195 4.48 -20.83 10.33
CA TYR A 195 5.31 -21.07 9.16
C TYR A 195 6.73 -21.46 9.55
N THR A 196 7.27 -22.41 8.81
CA THR A 196 8.71 -22.70 8.73
C THR A 196 9.07 -22.85 7.26
N PRO A 197 10.33 -22.60 6.85
CA PRO A 197 10.73 -22.83 5.46
C PRO A 197 10.49 -24.27 4.99
N GLN A 198 10.57 -25.22 5.91
CA GLN A 198 10.27 -26.63 5.64
C GLN A 198 8.79 -26.84 5.32
N LYS A 199 7.88 -26.35 6.19
CA LYS A 199 6.42 -26.46 5.97
C LYS A 199 5.99 -25.77 4.68
N MET A 200 6.55 -24.61 4.38
CA MET A 200 6.25 -23.88 3.14
C MET A 200 6.74 -24.63 1.89
N ALA A 201 7.90 -25.29 1.98
CA ALA A 201 8.42 -26.11 0.90
C ALA A 201 7.57 -27.36 0.64
N GLU A 202 7.06 -28.00 1.71
CA GLU A 202 6.16 -29.17 1.64
C GLU A 202 4.84 -28.83 0.92
N MET A 203 4.32 -27.61 1.07
CA MET A 203 3.10 -27.17 0.37
C MET A 203 3.20 -27.25 -1.15
N VAL A 204 4.43 -27.26 -1.69
CA VAL A 204 4.72 -27.23 -3.12
C VAL A 204 5.68 -28.36 -3.56
N GLU A 205 5.79 -29.37 -2.73
CA GLU A 205 6.57 -30.60 -3.00
C GLU A 205 8.05 -30.33 -3.34
N LEU A 206 8.65 -29.35 -2.66
CA LEU A 206 10.06 -29.01 -2.82
C LEU A 206 10.86 -29.31 -1.55
N SER A 207 12.17 -29.52 -1.71
CA SER A 207 13.07 -29.50 -0.56
C SER A 207 13.19 -28.08 0.01
N LYS A 208 13.44 -27.95 1.32
CA LYS A 208 13.63 -26.67 2.01
C LYS A 208 14.65 -25.75 1.30
N GLN A 209 15.80 -26.31 0.89
CA GLN A 209 16.85 -25.53 0.21
C GLN A 209 16.37 -25.03 -1.15
N ARG A 210 15.77 -25.92 -1.95
CA ARG A 210 15.25 -25.56 -3.27
C ARG A 210 14.16 -24.49 -3.18
N PHE A 211 13.21 -24.66 -2.28
CA PHE A 211 12.15 -23.69 -2.05
C PHE A 211 12.71 -22.34 -1.60
N SER A 212 13.60 -22.30 -0.59
CA SER A 212 14.16 -21.05 -0.08
C SER A 212 14.92 -20.25 -1.14
N SER A 213 15.72 -20.96 -1.97
CA SER A 213 16.44 -20.32 -3.07
C SER A 213 15.49 -19.82 -4.15
N LEU A 214 14.50 -20.65 -4.54
CA LEU A 214 13.48 -20.28 -5.53
C LEU A 214 12.64 -19.11 -5.05
N PHE A 215 12.19 -19.14 -3.79
CA PHE A 215 11.40 -18.07 -3.18
C PHE A 215 12.20 -16.76 -3.14
N LYS A 216 13.47 -16.80 -2.70
CA LYS A 216 14.33 -15.62 -2.68
C LYS A 216 14.60 -15.08 -4.08
N ALA A 217 14.81 -15.92 -5.07
CA ALA A 217 15.02 -15.51 -6.47
C ALA A 217 13.77 -14.84 -7.06
N ASN A 218 12.56 -15.28 -6.68
CA ASN A 218 11.30 -14.74 -7.20
C ASN A 218 10.75 -13.56 -6.39
N MET A 219 10.99 -13.54 -5.06
CA MET A 219 10.42 -12.54 -4.13
C MET A 219 11.47 -11.59 -3.55
N GLY A 220 12.79 -11.74 -3.88
CA GLY A 220 13.94 -10.97 -3.39
C GLY A 220 14.25 -11.10 -1.91
N LYS A 221 13.41 -11.78 -1.17
CA LYS A 221 13.52 -11.99 0.27
C LYS A 221 13.30 -13.44 0.64
N SER A 222 13.81 -13.84 1.80
CA SER A 222 13.59 -15.18 2.29
C SER A 222 12.12 -15.43 2.64
N PRO A 223 11.65 -16.69 2.65
CA PRO A 223 10.28 -17.02 3.03
C PRO A 223 9.86 -16.46 4.39
N MET A 224 10.75 -16.47 5.38
CA MET A 224 10.44 -16.01 6.74
C MET A 224 10.44 -14.49 6.85
N GLU A 225 11.29 -13.77 6.09
CA GLU A 225 11.21 -12.31 5.96
C GLU A 225 9.87 -11.89 5.35
N TYR A 226 9.40 -12.61 4.33
CA TYR A 226 8.08 -12.40 3.73
C TYR A 226 6.95 -12.61 4.74
N VAL A 227 6.94 -13.73 5.48
CA VAL A 227 5.94 -13.97 6.54
C VAL A 227 5.94 -12.85 7.57
N ARG A 228 7.13 -12.42 8.02
CA ARG A 228 7.27 -11.31 8.98
C ARG A 228 6.64 -10.03 8.46
N GLU A 229 6.92 -9.66 7.22
CA GLU A 229 6.40 -8.46 6.58
C GLU A 229 4.87 -8.50 6.47
N ILE A 230 4.29 -9.62 6.03
CA ILE A 230 2.84 -9.81 5.96
C ILE A 230 2.19 -9.67 7.33
N ARG A 231 2.78 -10.26 8.38
CA ARG A 231 2.27 -10.14 9.75
C ARG A 231 2.31 -8.70 10.26
N LEU A 232 3.41 -8.00 10.06
CA LEU A 232 3.57 -6.62 10.46
C LEU A 232 2.62 -5.68 9.71
N THR A 233 2.45 -5.88 8.40
CA THR A 233 1.50 -5.11 7.59
C THR A 233 0.05 -5.38 8.02
N THR A 234 -0.28 -6.63 8.32
CA THR A 234 -1.60 -7.01 8.83
C THR A 234 -1.86 -6.37 10.19
N ALA A 235 -0.87 -6.36 11.09
CA ALA A 235 -0.97 -5.70 12.40
C ALA A 235 -1.12 -4.19 12.25
N ALA A 236 -0.33 -3.54 11.39
CA ALA A 236 -0.46 -2.11 11.12
C ALA A 236 -1.89 -1.76 10.65
N ARG A 237 -2.47 -2.58 9.77
CA ARG A 237 -3.87 -2.46 9.35
C ARG A 237 -4.83 -2.61 10.53
N ALA A 238 -4.68 -3.65 11.35
CA ALA A 238 -5.55 -3.90 12.49
C ALA A 238 -5.53 -2.74 13.51
N LEU A 239 -4.35 -2.13 13.73
CA LEU A 239 -4.18 -0.95 14.57
C LEU A 239 -5.00 0.27 14.09
N LEU A 240 -5.14 0.42 12.78
CA LEU A 240 -5.85 1.54 12.16
C LEU A 240 -7.39 1.36 12.21
N VAL A 241 -7.86 0.13 12.00
CA VAL A 241 -9.29 -0.15 11.77
C VAL A 241 -10.01 -0.71 13.00
N SER A 242 -9.30 -1.03 14.09
CA SER A 242 -9.88 -1.61 15.29
C SER A 242 -9.38 -0.97 16.59
N ASN A 243 -10.22 -1.08 17.65
CA ASN A 243 -9.85 -0.68 19.02
C ASN A 243 -9.29 -1.85 19.84
N LYS A 244 -9.01 -2.99 19.22
CA LYS A 244 -8.44 -4.16 19.90
C LYS A 244 -7.17 -3.78 20.66
N ASN A 245 -6.90 -4.46 21.76
CA ASN A 245 -5.65 -4.26 22.47
C ASN A 245 -4.46 -4.75 21.63
N ILE A 246 -3.26 -4.31 21.98
CA ILE A 246 -2.05 -4.61 21.21
C ILE A 246 -1.72 -6.10 21.24
N ASN A 247 -1.97 -6.75 22.39
CA ASN A 247 -1.69 -8.18 22.54
C ASN A 247 -2.60 -9.02 21.65
N ASP A 248 -3.90 -8.68 21.59
CA ASP A 248 -4.85 -9.39 20.72
C ASP A 248 -4.45 -9.26 19.24
N ILE A 249 -4.06 -8.04 18.83
CA ILE A 249 -3.58 -7.82 17.46
C ILE A 249 -2.32 -8.65 17.19
N ALA A 250 -1.36 -8.70 18.13
CA ALA A 250 -0.17 -9.51 17.98
C ALA A 250 -0.52 -10.98 17.76
N TYR A 251 -1.38 -11.55 18.61
CA TYR A 251 -1.82 -12.95 18.49
C TYR A 251 -2.60 -13.23 17.21
N GLU A 252 -3.50 -12.32 16.80
CA GLU A 252 -4.25 -12.45 15.55
C GLU A 252 -3.36 -12.40 14.30
N CYS A 253 -2.22 -11.70 14.40
CA CYS A 253 -1.23 -11.66 13.33
C CYS A 253 -0.19 -12.80 13.39
N GLY A 254 -0.32 -13.74 14.36
CA GLY A 254 0.52 -14.91 14.45
C GLY A 254 1.78 -14.76 15.27
N TYR A 255 1.88 -13.73 16.12
CA TYR A 255 2.94 -13.61 17.12
C TYR A 255 2.54 -14.37 18.40
N GLU A 256 3.45 -15.13 18.96
CA GLU A 256 3.25 -15.85 20.22
C GLU A 256 3.60 -14.99 21.44
N ASP A 257 4.43 -13.98 21.27
CA ASP A 257 4.86 -13.03 22.29
C ASP A 257 4.60 -11.60 21.82
N ALA A 258 3.74 -10.91 22.56
CA ALA A 258 3.39 -9.51 22.28
C ALA A 258 4.57 -8.54 22.48
N ASN A 259 5.50 -8.83 23.40
CA ASN A 259 6.68 -7.99 23.59
C ASN A 259 7.66 -8.14 22.40
N TYR A 260 7.80 -9.35 21.88
CA TYR A 260 8.56 -9.58 20.64
C TYR A 260 7.92 -8.84 19.47
N PHE A 261 6.60 -8.94 19.32
CA PHE A 261 5.85 -8.18 18.31
C PHE A 261 6.08 -6.68 18.42
N ILE A 262 6.00 -6.10 19.64
CA ILE A 262 6.20 -4.65 19.85
C ILE A 262 7.60 -4.21 19.39
N ARG A 263 8.64 -5.01 19.71
CA ARG A 263 10.02 -4.73 19.24
C ARG A 263 10.16 -4.82 17.74
N GLU A 264 9.64 -5.87 17.14
CA GLU A 264 9.64 -6.06 15.68
C GLU A 264 8.89 -4.94 14.96
N PHE A 265 7.70 -4.59 15.47
CA PHE A 265 6.89 -3.52 14.92
C PHE A 265 7.60 -2.18 15.00
N LYS A 266 8.20 -1.85 16.17
CA LYS A 266 8.99 -0.62 16.35
C LYS A 266 10.21 -0.60 15.42
N SER A 267 10.89 -1.72 15.25
CA SER A 267 12.02 -1.83 14.32
C SER A 267 11.62 -1.59 12.87
N ALA A 268 10.43 -2.07 12.47
CA ALA A 268 9.95 -1.95 11.09
C ALA A 268 9.33 -0.57 10.78
N PHE A 269 8.61 0.03 11.73
CA PHE A 269 7.82 1.24 11.51
C PHE A 269 8.33 2.47 12.27
N GLY A 270 9.39 2.35 13.05
CA GLY A 270 9.96 3.44 13.85
C GLY A 270 9.17 3.80 15.12
N PHE A 271 7.95 3.30 15.27
CA PHE A 271 7.04 3.59 16.40
C PHE A 271 6.54 2.30 17.04
N THR A 272 6.26 2.37 18.34
CA THR A 272 5.52 1.28 18.99
C THR A 272 4.09 1.19 18.41
N PRO A 273 3.42 0.02 18.47
CA PRO A 273 2.05 -0.14 17.99
C PRO A 273 1.07 0.90 18.55
N ASN A 274 1.20 1.26 19.84
CA ASN A 274 0.35 2.29 20.46
C ASN A 274 0.63 3.69 19.89
N GLN A 275 1.90 4.07 19.73
CA GLN A 275 2.27 5.33 19.10
C GLN A 275 1.80 5.39 17.65
N TYR A 276 1.98 4.30 16.89
CA TYR A 276 1.53 4.19 15.52
C TYR A 276 0.01 4.38 15.39
N ARG A 277 -0.78 3.73 16.27
CA ARG A 277 -2.23 3.90 16.35
C ARG A 277 -2.61 5.36 16.64
N LYS A 278 -1.92 6.00 17.60
CA LYS A 278 -2.20 7.38 18.00
C LYS A 278 -1.93 8.34 16.85
N ILE A 279 -0.73 8.33 16.29
CA ILE A 279 -0.31 9.19 15.16
C ILE A 279 -1.21 9.02 13.93
N ALA A 280 -1.69 7.81 13.70
CA ALA A 280 -2.52 7.51 12.53
C ALA A 280 -3.99 7.90 12.68
N ARG A 281 -4.45 8.21 13.91
CA ARG A 281 -5.86 8.57 14.22
C ARG A 281 -6.03 10.03 14.64
N GLU A 282 -4.95 10.69 15.07
CA GLU A 282 -4.86 12.14 15.28
C GLU A 282 -4.58 12.86 13.95
#